data_f82b8bacc08baa6f08474815f6477d1a
#
_entry.id   f82b8bacc08baa6f08474815f6477d1a
#
_cell.length_a   1.000
_cell.length_b   1.000
_cell.length_c   1.000
_cell.angle_alpha   90.00
_cell.angle_beta   90.00
_cell.angle_gamma   90.00
#
_symmetry.space_group_name_H-M   'P 1'
#
loop_
_entity.id
_entity.type
_entity.pdbx_description
1 polymer ?
#
loop_
_entity_poly.entity_id
_entity_poly.type
_entity_poly.pdbx_seq_one_letter_code
_entity_poly.pdbx_strand_id
1 'polypeptide(L)'
;MSLHVFDMDGTLLKGTTASVQIARRLGCAEELARLEARFSAGEIGTRDFAAAIHGLWRSLTRPAVAEVFGACPWLAGIPEVCADIRERGERSIVITMSPDFFARHLLELGFDEVMASRFPALPFRGPLDPDGILTPDDKVRIVDELRTRHGLPSSQCVAYGDSMSDAPLFRRLAKTVAVNADHHLAGLAAVSYRGDDLTGAYALGRALLAGRRGPGG
;
A
#
# COMPACT_ATOMS: atom_id res chain seq x y z
N MET A 1 3.82 -22.38 3.20
CA MET A 1 4.20 -21.06 2.65
C MET A 1 3.02 -20.11 2.78
N SER A 2 3.19 -18.90 3.30
CA SER A 2 2.13 -17.91 3.43
C SER A 2 2.45 -16.67 2.61
N LEU A 3 1.43 -15.86 2.29
CA LEU A 3 1.54 -14.59 1.57
C LEU A 3 1.12 -13.46 2.49
N HIS A 4 2.01 -12.49 2.69
CA HIS A 4 1.76 -11.26 3.42
C HIS A 4 1.58 -10.11 2.42
N VAL A 5 0.40 -9.52 2.40
CA VAL A 5 0.02 -8.45 1.47
C VAL A 5 -0.10 -7.15 2.24
N PHE A 6 0.71 -6.18 1.90
CA PHE A 6 0.74 -4.87 2.56
C PHE A 6 0.24 -3.79 1.61
N ASP A 7 -0.61 -2.90 2.12
CA ASP A 7 -0.79 -1.59 1.53
C ASP A 7 0.39 -0.68 1.91
N MET A 8 0.59 0.42 1.20
CA MET A 8 1.68 1.37 1.44
C MET A 8 1.21 2.62 2.19
N ASP A 9 0.34 3.40 1.56
CA ASP A 9 -0.05 4.73 2.05
C ASP A 9 -0.99 4.62 3.26
N GLY A 10 -0.62 5.22 4.39
CA GLY A 10 -1.37 5.08 5.65
C GLY A 10 -1.04 3.79 6.42
N THR A 11 -0.54 2.74 5.74
CA THR A 11 -0.23 1.43 6.32
C THR A 11 1.25 1.31 6.69
N LEU A 12 2.15 1.29 5.70
CA LEU A 12 3.61 1.31 5.90
C LEU A 12 4.12 2.73 6.09
N LEU A 13 3.53 3.68 5.39
CA LEU A 13 3.79 5.11 5.45
C LEU A 13 2.77 5.76 6.39
N LYS A 14 3.20 6.12 7.60
CA LYS A 14 2.31 6.53 8.67
C LYS A 14 1.70 7.92 8.49
N GLY A 15 0.37 7.98 8.49
CA GLY A 15 -0.38 9.23 8.60
C GLY A 15 -0.24 10.17 7.40
N THR A 16 0.27 9.67 6.26
CA THR A 16 0.46 10.43 5.05
C THR A 16 0.46 9.51 3.84
N THR A 17 0.53 10.08 2.63
CA THR A 17 0.63 9.35 1.37
C THR A 17 1.87 9.78 0.58
N ALA A 18 2.33 8.92 -0.34
CA ALA A 18 3.40 9.26 -1.28
C ALA A 18 3.06 10.56 -2.05
N SER A 19 1.79 10.70 -2.46
CA SER A 19 1.32 11.89 -3.18
C SER A 19 1.49 13.16 -2.37
N VAL A 20 1.13 13.14 -1.09
CA VAL A 20 1.31 14.28 -0.17
C VAL A 20 2.78 14.64 -0.01
N GLN A 21 3.65 13.66 0.16
CA GLN A 21 5.08 13.90 0.36
C GLN A 21 5.73 14.49 -0.92
N ILE A 22 5.39 13.95 -2.09
CA ILE A 22 5.85 14.47 -3.38
C ILE A 22 5.35 15.91 -3.61
N ALA A 23 4.06 16.16 -3.35
CA ALA A 23 3.48 17.49 -3.53
C ALA A 23 4.12 18.55 -2.61
N ARG A 24 4.43 18.19 -1.36
CA ARG A 24 5.19 19.05 -0.44
C ARG A 24 6.58 19.40 -1.01
N ARG A 25 7.30 18.42 -1.54
CA ARG A 25 8.62 18.60 -2.16
C ARG A 25 8.58 19.50 -3.38
N LEU A 26 7.48 19.42 -4.17
CA LEU A 26 7.27 20.21 -5.38
C LEU A 26 6.61 21.57 -5.13
N GLY A 27 6.16 21.88 -3.91
CA GLY A 27 5.46 23.12 -3.58
C GLY A 27 4.03 23.20 -4.13
N CYS A 28 3.38 22.05 -4.42
CA CYS A 28 2.02 21.98 -4.97
C CYS A 28 1.04 21.26 -4.01
N ALA A 29 1.25 21.39 -2.72
CA ALA A 29 0.44 20.71 -1.71
C ALA A 29 -1.03 21.18 -1.69
N GLU A 30 -1.30 22.44 -1.97
CA GLU A 30 -2.66 22.97 -2.03
C GLU A 30 -3.45 22.44 -3.23
N GLU A 31 -2.80 22.34 -4.39
CA GLU A 31 -3.39 21.75 -5.60
C GLU A 31 -3.73 20.29 -5.37
N LEU A 32 -2.81 19.52 -4.75
CA LEU A 32 -3.07 18.14 -4.39
C LEU A 32 -4.24 18.04 -3.42
N ALA A 33 -4.29 18.85 -2.36
CA ALA A 33 -5.38 18.81 -1.39
C ALA A 33 -6.76 19.03 -2.03
N ARG A 34 -6.86 19.90 -3.03
CA ARG A 34 -8.11 20.08 -3.82
C ARG A 34 -8.46 18.83 -4.63
N LEU A 35 -7.47 18.15 -5.19
CA LEU A 35 -7.69 16.88 -5.91
C LEU A 35 -8.13 15.76 -4.96
N GLU A 36 -7.50 15.65 -3.81
CA GLU A 36 -7.87 14.67 -2.77
C GLU A 36 -9.29 14.90 -2.25
N ALA A 37 -9.70 16.16 -2.05
CA ALA A 37 -11.07 16.49 -1.65
C ALA A 37 -12.10 16.05 -2.71
N ARG A 38 -11.84 16.29 -3.99
CA ARG A 38 -12.69 15.85 -5.09
C ARG A 38 -12.75 14.33 -5.23
N PHE A 39 -11.63 13.66 -5.05
CA PHE A 39 -11.55 12.20 -5.05
C PHE A 39 -12.35 11.61 -3.88
N SER A 40 -12.19 12.14 -2.67
CA SER A 40 -12.92 11.70 -1.48
C SER A 40 -14.42 11.97 -1.56
N ALA A 41 -14.82 13.05 -2.26
CA ALA A 41 -16.24 13.33 -2.56
C ALA A 41 -16.82 12.44 -3.67
N GLY A 42 -16.00 11.60 -4.32
CA GLY A 42 -16.43 10.76 -5.44
C GLY A 42 -16.67 11.52 -6.74
N GLU A 43 -16.22 12.79 -6.83
CA GLU A 43 -16.36 13.61 -8.04
C GLU A 43 -15.43 13.16 -9.17
N ILE A 44 -14.29 12.57 -8.80
CA ILE A 44 -13.30 12.00 -9.72
C ILE A 44 -12.90 10.60 -9.28
N GLY A 45 -12.65 9.72 -10.26
CA GLY A 45 -12.18 8.36 -10.00
C GLY A 45 -10.65 8.28 -9.86
N THR A 46 -10.16 7.09 -9.56
CA THR A 46 -8.71 6.84 -9.36
C THR A 46 -7.89 7.20 -10.61
N ARG A 47 -8.40 6.90 -11.81
CA ARG A 47 -7.72 7.22 -13.08
C ARG A 47 -7.65 8.72 -13.35
N ASP A 48 -8.75 9.45 -13.07
CA ASP A 48 -8.77 10.91 -13.22
C ASP A 48 -7.82 11.58 -12.22
N PHE A 49 -7.80 11.09 -10.98
CA PHE A 49 -6.85 11.54 -9.96
C PHE A 49 -5.40 11.32 -10.42
N ALA A 50 -5.08 10.12 -10.93
CA ALA A 50 -3.74 9.82 -11.46
C ALA A 50 -3.37 10.70 -12.65
N ALA A 51 -4.29 10.99 -13.56
CA ALA A 51 -4.04 11.90 -14.69
C ALA A 51 -3.77 13.34 -14.22
N ALA A 52 -4.50 13.80 -13.20
CA ALA A 52 -4.32 15.13 -12.64
C ALA A 52 -2.95 15.27 -11.96
N ILE A 53 -2.55 14.31 -11.13
CA ILE A 53 -1.24 14.33 -10.47
C ILE A 53 -0.08 14.17 -11.47
N HIS A 54 -0.24 13.38 -12.55
CA HIS A 54 0.74 13.32 -13.63
C HIS A 54 0.98 14.72 -14.24
N GLY A 55 -0.09 15.49 -14.48
CA GLY A 55 0.01 16.87 -14.94
C GLY A 55 0.71 17.79 -13.94
N LEU A 56 0.41 17.61 -12.64
CA LEU A 56 0.94 18.44 -11.55
C LEU A 56 2.44 18.19 -11.30
N TRP A 57 2.92 16.97 -11.53
CA TRP A 57 4.30 16.55 -11.21
C TRP A 57 5.27 16.56 -12.39
N ARG A 58 5.04 17.37 -13.41
CA ARG A 58 5.89 17.43 -14.62
C ARG A 58 7.37 17.72 -14.34
N SER A 59 7.66 18.43 -13.25
CA SER A 59 9.03 18.74 -12.83
C SER A 59 9.67 17.68 -11.93
N LEU A 60 8.95 16.58 -11.60
CA LEU A 60 9.45 15.54 -10.72
C LEU A 60 10.61 14.79 -11.38
N THR A 61 11.68 14.57 -10.62
CA THR A 61 12.87 13.86 -11.06
C THR A 61 13.14 12.64 -10.18
N ARG A 62 13.89 11.65 -10.70
CA ARG A 62 14.28 10.46 -9.92
C ARG A 62 15.03 10.80 -8.62
N PRO A 63 16.02 11.73 -8.62
CA PRO A 63 16.67 12.12 -7.36
C PRO A 63 15.69 12.70 -6.34
N ALA A 64 14.75 13.56 -6.78
CA ALA A 64 13.74 14.12 -5.89
C ALA A 64 12.84 13.03 -5.28
N VAL A 65 12.48 12.00 -6.03
CA VAL A 65 11.71 10.85 -5.52
C VAL A 65 12.50 10.11 -4.45
N ALA A 66 13.79 9.81 -4.69
CA ALA A 66 14.64 9.12 -3.72
C ALA A 66 14.81 9.94 -2.43
N GLU A 67 14.99 11.27 -2.53
CA GLU A 67 15.03 12.16 -1.37
C GLU A 67 13.72 12.10 -0.58
N VAL A 68 12.56 12.20 -1.27
CA VAL A 68 11.24 12.14 -0.63
C VAL A 68 11.04 10.79 0.06
N PHE A 69 11.35 9.69 -0.63
CA PHE A 69 11.22 8.35 -0.07
C PHE A 69 12.03 8.16 1.21
N GLY A 70 13.29 8.60 1.19
CA GLY A 70 14.20 8.52 2.36
C GLY A 70 13.77 9.39 3.54
N ALA A 71 13.01 10.47 3.29
CA ALA A 71 12.53 11.39 4.32
C ALA A 71 11.12 11.03 4.85
N CYS A 72 10.48 10.02 4.29
CA CYS A 72 9.12 9.63 4.66
C CYS A 72 9.04 9.00 6.07
N PRO A 73 7.94 9.21 6.80
CA PRO A 73 7.70 8.62 8.11
C PRO A 73 7.26 7.14 7.99
N TRP A 74 8.19 6.27 7.60
CA TRP A 74 7.95 4.84 7.54
C TRP A 74 7.75 4.28 8.95
N LEU A 75 6.91 3.24 9.08
CA LEU A 75 6.86 2.47 10.31
C LEU A 75 8.23 1.85 10.59
N ALA A 76 8.61 1.77 11.87
CA ALA A 76 9.79 1.02 12.27
C ALA A 76 9.59 -0.49 11.99
N GLY A 77 10.68 -1.25 11.96
CA GLY A 77 10.63 -2.71 11.89
C GLY A 77 10.30 -3.30 10.52
N ILE A 78 10.23 -2.49 9.44
CA ILE A 78 9.95 -3.02 8.09
C ILE A 78 11.03 -4.03 7.64
N PRO A 79 12.33 -3.72 7.72
CA PRO A 79 13.37 -4.68 7.32
C PRO A 79 13.34 -5.98 8.13
N GLU A 80 13.08 -5.88 9.44
CA GLU A 80 13.00 -7.01 10.36
C GLU A 80 11.81 -7.93 10.01
N VAL A 81 10.66 -7.34 9.69
CA VAL A 81 9.46 -8.08 9.24
C VAL A 81 9.75 -8.79 7.92
N CYS A 82 10.34 -8.10 6.96
CA CYS A 82 10.70 -8.70 5.67
C CYS A 82 11.70 -9.85 5.83
N ALA A 83 12.68 -9.70 6.73
CA ALA A 83 13.67 -10.74 7.04
C ALA A 83 12.99 -11.99 7.65
N ASP A 84 12.13 -11.82 8.67
CA ASP A 84 11.42 -12.95 9.32
C ASP A 84 10.48 -13.67 8.32
N ILE A 85 9.76 -12.93 7.46
CA ILE A 85 8.94 -13.53 6.40
C ILE A 85 9.80 -14.42 5.48
N ARG A 86 10.94 -13.91 5.04
CA ARG A 86 11.85 -14.63 4.15
C ARG A 86 12.48 -15.85 4.82
N GLU A 87 12.92 -15.74 6.08
CA GLU A 87 13.48 -16.84 6.86
C GLU A 87 12.49 -18.00 7.05
N ARG A 88 11.19 -17.68 7.09
CA ARG A 88 10.11 -18.69 7.14
C ARG A 88 9.77 -19.31 5.79
N GLY A 89 10.42 -18.91 4.71
CA GLY A 89 10.08 -19.34 3.35
C GLY A 89 8.72 -18.83 2.89
N GLU A 90 8.27 -17.70 3.45
CA GLU A 90 7.02 -17.03 3.10
C GLU A 90 7.29 -15.85 2.13
N ARG A 91 6.24 -15.18 1.68
CA ARG A 91 6.35 -14.09 0.70
C ARG A 91 5.73 -12.81 1.22
N SER A 92 6.39 -11.68 0.94
CA SER A 92 5.91 -10.33 1.20
C SER A 92 5.66 -9.58 -0.10
N ILE A 93 4.49 -8.95 -0.22
CA ILE A 93 4.17 -8.09 -1.36
C ILE A 93 3.54 -6.80 -0.90
N VAL A 94 3.90 -5.71 -1.56
CA VAL A 94 3.18 -4.45 -1.42
C VAL A 94 2.28 -4.25 -2.64
N ILE A 95 1.00 -3.92 -2.40
CA ILE A 95 0.05 -3.56 -3.46
C ILE A 95 -0.51 -2.18 -3.14
N THR A 96 -0.16 -1.19 -3.95
CA THR A 96 -0.55 0.21 -3.75
C THR A 96 -1.09 0.85 -5.01
N MET A 97 -2.03 1.79 -4.87
CA MET A 97 -2.48 2.63 -5.98
C MET A 97 -1.51 3.79 -6.27
N SER A 98 -0.53 4.00 -5.42
CA SER A 98 0.53 5.00 -5.61
C SER A 98 1.47 4.65 -6.78
N PRO A 99 2.22 5.65 -7.31
CA PRO A 99 3.08 5.44 -8.47
C PRO A 99 4.22 4.44 -8.23
N ASP A 100 4.46 3.62 -9.24
CA ASP A 100 5.48 2.58 -9.23
C ASP A 100 6.92 3.13 -9.09
N PHE A 101 7.19 4.30 -9.62
CA PHE A 101 8.51 4.95 -9.47
C PHE A 101 8.84 5.32 -8.03
N PHE A 102 7.83 5.48 -7.16
CA PHE A 102 8.00 5.69 -5.72
C PHE A 102 7.97 4.37 -4.95
N ALA A 103 6.94 3.55 -5.18
CA ALA A 103 6.72 2.33 -4.43
C ALA A 103 7.84 1.28 -4.61
N ARG A 104 8.53 1.24 -5.76
CA ARG A 104 9.62 0.30 -6.02
C ARG A 104 10.81 0.41 -5.07
N HIS A 105 11.02 1.56 -4.44
CA HIS A 105 12.04 1.71 -3.41
C HIS A 105 11.78 0.82 -2.18
N LEU A 106 10.56 0.33 -1.97
CA LEU A 106 10.25 -0.64 -0.92
C LEU A 106 10.99 -1.98 -1.10
N LEU A 107 11.42 -2.33 -2.31
CA LEU A 107 12.27 -3.50 -2.55
C LEU A 107 13.61 -3.38 -1.81
N GLU A 108 14.14 -2.16 -1.65
CA GLU A 108 15.37 -1.86 -0.90
C GLU A 108 15.19 -2.10 0.61
N LEU A 109 13.94 -2.03 1.11
CA LEU A 109 13.58 -2.34 2.50
C LEU A 109 13.35 -3.83 2.75
N GLY A 110 13.39 -4.66 1.68
CA GLY A 110 13.36 -6.11 1.77
C GLY A 110 12.06 -6.80 1.33
N PHE A 111 11.06 -6.09 0.83
CA PHE A 111 9.88 -6.72 0.23
C PHE A 111 10.26 -7.54 -1.01
N ASP A 112 9.59 -8.68 -1.22
CA ASP A 112 9.88 -9.55 -2.36
C ASP A 112 9.28 -9.02 -3.67
N GLU A 113 8.07 -8.42 -3.62
CA GLU A 113 7.38 -7.87 -4.78
C GLU A 113 6.68 -6.55 -4.43
N VAL A 114 6.57 -5.67 -5.43
CA VAL A 114 5.79 -4.42 -5.35
C VAL A 114 4.94 -4.29 -6.60
N MET A 115 3.63 -4.22 -6.41
CA MET A 115 2.63 -3.96 -7.44
C MET A 115 2.03 -2.57 -7.21
N ALA A 116 2.18 -1.69 -8.19
CA ALA A 116 1.82 -0.28 -8.05
C ALA A 116 1.28 0.28 -9.37
N SER A 117 0.62 1.43 -9.33
CA SER A 117 0.16 2.10 -10.53
C SER A 117 1.33 2.49 -11.43
N ARG A 118 1.27 2.09 -12.70
CA ARG A 118 2.34 2.37 -13.67
C ARG A 118 2.26 3.80 -14.16
N PHE A 119 3.34 4.52 -13.94
CA PHE A 119 3.53 5.86 -14.46
C PHE A 119 4.65 5.89 -15.51
N PRO A 120 4.68 6.90 -16.41
CA PRO A 120 5.79 7.09 -17.32
C PRO A 120 7.11 7.27 -16.58
N ALA A 121 8.22 6.98 -17.26
CA ALA A 121 9.56 7.20 -16.70
C ALA A 121 9.80 8.68 -16.37
N LEU A 122 10.44 8.93 -15.25
CA LEU A 122 10.81 10.27 -14.80
C LEU A 122 12.08 10.78 -15.50
N PRO A 123 12.13 12.08 -15.84
CA PRO A 123 11.01 13.03 -15.86
C PRO A 123 9.98 12.61 -16.90
N PHE A 124 8.70 12.88 -16.66
CA PHE A 124 7.63 12.42 -17.56
C PHE A 124 7.84 12.93 -18.99
N ARG A 125 7.94 11.98 -19.94
CA ARG A 125 8.14 12.27 -21.38
C ARG A 125 6.99 11.79 -22.27
N GLY A 126 5.98 11.18 -21.66
CA GLY A 126 4.84 10.61 -22.38
C GLY A 126 3.54 10.72 -21.58
N PRO A 127 2.42 10.39 -22.22
CA PRO A 127 1.13 10.37 -21.55
C PRO A 127 1.08 9.26 -20.49
N LEU A 128 0.20 9.45 -19.51
CA LEU A 128 -0.18 8.40 -18.59
C LEU A 128 -1.07 7.38 -19.30
N ASP A 129 -0.75 6.09 -19.14
CA ASP A 129 -1.62 5.01 -19.58
C ASP A 129 -2.67 4.74 -18.47
N PRO A 130 -3.95 5.04 -18.70
CA PRO A 130 -4.98 4.85 -17.69
C PRO A 130 -5.19 3.37 -17.31
N ASP A 131 -4.84 2.41 -18.18
CA ASP A 131 -4.94 0.98 -17.91
C ASP A 131 -3.79 0.48 -17.03
N GLY A 132 -2.77 1.29 -16.85
CA GLY A 132 -1.70 1.05 -15.87
C GLY A 132 -2.04 1.47 -14.44
N ILE A 133 -3.15 2.17 -14.22
CA ILE A 133 -3.52 2.72 -12.91
C ILE A 133 -4.36 1.69 -12.15
N LEU A 134 -3.84 1.27 -10.99
CA LEU A 134 -4.52 0.33 -10.11
C LEU A 134 -5.72 0.98 -9.41
N THR A 135 -6.75 0.17 -9.20
CA THR A 135 -7.96 0.50 -8.45
C THR A 135 -8.06 -0.40 -7.21
N PRO A 136 -8.96 -0.12 -6.24
CA PRO A 136 -9.18 -1.01 -5.11
C PRO A 136 -9.50 -2.45 -5.50
N ASP A 137 -10.24 -2.69 -6.58
CA ASP A 137 -10.58 -4.03 -7.07
C ASP A 137 -9.35 -4.76 -7.66
N ASP A 138 -8.39 -4.03 -8.19
CA ASP A 138 -7.14 -4.62 -8.67
C ASP A 138 -6.33 -5.25 -7.53
N LYS A 139 -6.43 -4.76 -6.29
CA LYS A 139 -5.79 -5.41 -5.14
C LYS A 139 -6.30 -6.85 -4.98
N VAL A 140 -7.60 -7.07 -5.14
CA VAL A 140 -8.20 -8.42 -5.07
C VAL A 140 -7.72 -9.31 -6.20
N ARG A 141 -7.78 -8.79 -7.44
CA ARG A 141 -7.33 -9.51 -8.63
C ARG A 141 -5.86 -9.93 -8.52
N ILE A 142 -4.98 -9.03 -8.13
CA ILE A 142 -3.54 -9.29 -7.97
C ILE A 142 -3.31 -10.37 -6.90
N VAL A 143 -4.00 -10.29 -5.76
CA VAL A 143 -3.87 -11.31 -4.71
C VAL A 143 -4.36 -12.68 -5.19
N ASP A 144 -5.48 -12.75 -5.91
CA ASP A 144 -6.00 -14.02 -6.44
C ASP A 144 -5.07 -14.61 -7.51
N GLU A 145 -4.44 -13.77 -8.36
CA GLU A 145 -3.41 -14.20 -9.33
C GLU A 145 -2.16 -14.76 -8.63
N LEU A 146 -1.66 -14.06 -7.60
CA LEU A 146 -0.50 -14.51 -6.82
C LEU A 146 -0.77 -15.81 -6.08
N ARG A 147 -1.95 -15.93 -5.48
CA ARG A 147 -2.38 -17.16 -4.83
C ARG A 147 -2.39 -18.35 -5.80
N THR A 148 -2.93 -18.12 -6.99
CA THR A 148 -2.97 -19.15 -8.06
C THR A 148 -1.56 -19.52 -8.49
N ARG A 149 -0.70 -18.54 -8.74
CA ARG A 149 0.71 -18.73 -9.13
C ARG A 149 1.49 -19.57 -8.13
N HIS A 150 1.22 -19.38 -6.83
CA HIS A 150 1.95 -20.05 -5.75
C HIS A 150 1.19 -21.25 -5.15
N GLY A 151 0.02 -21.62 -5.67
CA GLY A 151 -0.80 -22.72 -5.14
C GLY A 151 -1.29 -22.48 -3.72
N LEU A 152 -1.57 -21.23 -3.33
CA LEU A 152 -1.92 -20.87 -1.95
C LEU A 152 -3.44 -20.76 -1.75
N PRO A 153 -4.01 -21.43 -0.72
CA PRO A 153 -5.36 -21.18 -0.31
C PRO A 153 -5.49 -19.81 0.35
N SER A 154 -6.69 -19.21 0.35
CA SER A 154 -6.94 -17.91 1.00
C SER A 154 -6.60 -17.92 2.50
N SER A 155 -6.70 -19.07 3.14
CA SER A 155 -6.33 -19.26 4.55
C SER A 155 -4.83 -19.10 4.85
N GLN A 156 -3.99 -19.04 3.83
CA GLN A 156 -2.55 -18.76 3.95
C GLN A 156 -2.17 -17.37 3.49
N CYS A 157 -3.15 -16.49 3.29
CA CYS A 157 -2.92 -15.08 2.98
C CYS A 157 -3.35 -14.21 4.15
N VAL A 158 -2.56 -13.18 4.46
CA VAL A 158 -2.91 -12.13 5.41
C VAL A 158 -2.69 -10.77 4.76
N ALA A 159 -3.67 -9.87 4.89
CA ALA A 159 -3.60 -8.52 4.37
C ALA A 159 -3.49 -7.48 5.49
N TYR A 160 -2.71 -6.42 5.23
CA TYR A 160 -2.50 -5.27 6.10
C TYR A 160 -2.89 -4.02 5.33
N GLY A 161 -3.77 -3.19 5.89
CA GLY A 161 -4.30 -2.00 5.23
C GLY A 161 -4.88 -1.00 6.22
N ASP A 162 -5.23 0.20 5.75
CA ASP A 162 -5.66 1.29 6.61
C ASP A 162 -6.99 1.95 6.20
N SER A 163 -7.41 1.84 4.94
CA SER A 163 -8.45 2.72 4.41
C SER A 163 -9.43 2.04 3.44
N MET A 164 -10.31 2.86 2.88
CA MET A 164 -11.33 2.44 1.90
C MET A 164 -10.74 1.63 0.75
N SER A 165 -9.52 1.92 0.32
CA SER A 165 -8.86 1.22 -0.79
C SER A 165 -8.60 -0.27 -0.50
N ASP A 166 -8.55 -0.65 0.77
CA ASP A 166 -8.32 -2.03 1.22
C ASP A 166 -9.61 -2.79 1.49
N ALA A 167 -10.73 -2.10 1.59
CA ALA A 167 -12.00 -2.70 1.94
C ALA A 167 -12.43 -3.87 1.02
N PRO A 168 -12.24 -3.82 -0.32
CA PRO A 168 -12.54 -4.98 -1.18
C PRO A 168 -11.69 -6.19 -0.83
N LEU A 169 -10.38 -5.99 -0.59
CA LEU A 169 -9.47 -7.07 -0.21
C LEU A 169 -9.80 -7.63 1.18
N PHE A 170 -10.19 -6.78 2.14
CA PHE A 170 -10.58 -7.20 3.49
C PHE A 170 -11.89 -8.00 3.49
N ARG A 171 -12.82 -7.72 2.58
CA ARG A 171 -14.02 -8.57 2.38
C ARG A 171 -13.67 -9.91 1.74
N ARG A 172 -12.59 -9.98 0.96
CA ARG A 172 -12.17 -11.18 0.23
C ARG A 172 -11.35 -12.15 1.08
N LEU A 173 -10.57 -11.64 2.04
CA LEU A 173 -9.67 -12.43 2.91
C LEU A 173 -10.18 -12.44 4.34
N ALA A 174 -10.13 -13.62 4.97
CA ALA A 174 -10.54 -13.77 6.36
C ALA A 174 -9.48 -13.30 7.37
N LYS A 175 -8.21 -13.19 6.95
CA LYS A 175 -7.09 -12.80 7.81
C LYS A 175 -6.62 -11.42 7.40
N THR A 176 -7.04 -10.43 8.16
CA THR A 176 -6.81 -9.02 7.86
C THR A 176 -6.43 -8.26 9.14
N VAL A 177 -5.46 -7.38 9.01
CA VAL A 177 -4.96 -6.51 10.08
C VAL A 177 -5.16 -5.06 9.65
N ALA A 178 -6.06 -4.36 10.32
CA ALA A 178 -6.22 -2.91 10.13
C ALA A 178 -5.09 -2.18 10.85
N VAL A 179 -4.23 -1.48 10.12
CA VAL A 179 -3.03 -0.81 10.65
C VAL A 179 -3.27 0.69 10.68
N ASN A 180 -3.32 1.29 11.87
CA ASN A 180 -3.61 2.72 12.06
C ASN A 180 -4.87 3.22 11.30
N ALA A 181 -5.79 2.31 11.02
CA ALA A 181 -6.85 2.46 10.06
C ALA A 181 -7.90 3.52 10.44
N ASP A 182 -8.53 4.06 9.43
CA ASP A 182 -9.72 4.89 9.52
C ASP A 182 -11.01 4.05 9.72
N HIS A 183 -12.16 4.70 9.71
CA HIS A 183 -13.46 4.09 9.96
C HIS A 183 -13.93 3.14 8.84
N HIS A 184 -13.37 3.21 7.62
CA HIS A 184 -13.81 2.38 6.49
C HIS A 184 -13.50 0.89 6.68
N LEU A 185 -12.51 0.56 7.51
CA LEU A 185 -12.19 -0.83 7.84
C LEU A 185 -12.88 -1.31 9.13
N ALA A 186 -13.67 -0.47 9.79
CA ALA A 186 -14.43 -0.86 10.98
C ALA A 186 -15.39 -2.02 10.65
N GLY A 187 -15.30 -3.10 11.42
CA GLY A 187 -16.10 -4.31 11.21
C GLY A 187 -15.69 -5.19 10.02
N LEU A 188 -14.69 -4.79 9.22
CA LEU A 188 -14.14 -5.60 8.12
C LEU A 188 -12.85 -6.33 8.52
N ALA A 189 -12.04 -5.71 9.35
CA ALA A 189 -10.78 -6.28 9.79
C ALA A 189 -10.98 -7.38 10.83
N ALA A 190 -10.20 -8.47 10.73
CA ALA A 190 -10.18 -9.53 11.74
C ALA A 190 -9.55 -9.03 13.06
N VAL A 191 -8.53 -8.18 12.97
CA VAL A 191 -7.89 -7.51 14.11
C VAL A 191 -7.42 -6.12 13.70
N SER A 192 -7.20 -5.25 14.70
CA SER A 192 -6.68 -3.89 14.49
C SER A 192 -5.40 -3.66 15.28
N TYR A 193 -4.51 -2.87 14.70
CA TYR A 193 -3.26 -2.42 15.29
C TYR A 193 -3.16 -0.90 15.23
N ARG A 194 -2.67 -0.30 16.31
CA ARG A 194 -2.29 1.12 16.35
C ARG A 194 -0.90 1.25 16.94
N GLY A 195 0.00 1.89 16.22
CA GLY A 195 1.39 2.07 16.64
C GLY A 195 2.31 2.51 15.52
N ASP A 196 3.60 2.54 15.82
CA ASP A 196 4.65 3.10 14.98
C ASP A 196 5.65 2.03 14.49
N ASP A 197 5.39 0.75 14.84
CA ASP A 197 6.28 -0.37 14.56
C ASP A 197 5.50 -1.49 13.87
N LEU A 198 5.92 -1.83 12.65
CA LEU A 198 5.27 -2.87 11.85
C LEU A 198 5.34 -4.26 12.50
N THR A 199 6.33 -4.51 13.36
CA THR A 199 6.49 -5.80 14.04
C THR A 199 5.26 -6.16 14.87
N GLY A 200 4.60 -5.16 15.50
CA GLY A 200 3.36 -5.36 16.25
C GLY A 200 2.19 -5.77 15.34
N ALA A 201 1.99 -5.10 14.21
CA ALA A 201 0.97 -5.47 13.23
C ALA A 201 1.24 -6.86 12.63
N TYR A 202 2.52 -7.13 12.32
CA TYR A 202 2.97 -8.42 11.80
C TYR A 202 2.71 -9.56 12.79
N ALA A 203 2.98 -9.36 14.08
CA ALA A 203 2.71 -10.37 15.11
C ALA A 203 1.23 -10.76 15.16
N LEU A 204 0.31 -9.80 14.98
CA LEU A 204 -1.12 -10.08 14.87
C LEU A 204 -1.45 -10.91 13.62
N GLY A 205 -0.88 -10.56 12.47
CA GLY A 205 -1.03 -11.34 11.24
C GLY A 205 -0.50 -12.77 11.39
N ARG A 206 0.62 -12.95 12.07
CA ARG A 206 1.18 -14.26 12.41
C ARG A 206 0.23 -15.08 13.29
N ALA A 207 -0.39 -14.44 14.28
CA ALA A 207 -1.37 -15.10 15.15
C ALA A 207 -2.60 -15.58 14.34
N LEU A 208 -3.10 -14.76 13.41
CA LEU A 208 -4.18 -15.14 12.51
C LEU A 208 -3.79 -16.32 11.61
N LEU A 209 -2.58 -16.33 11.05
CA LEU A 209 -2.08 -17.45 10.23
C LEU A 209 -1.98 -18.74 11.04
N ALA A 210 -1.60 -18.67 12.31
CA ALA A 210 -1.54 -19.82 13.23
C ALA A 210 -2.92 -20.26 13.76
N GLY A 211 -4.03 -19.66 13.32
CA GLY A 211 -5.38 -19.96 13.79
C GLY A 211 -5.70 -19.48 15.21
N ARG A 212 -4.86 -18.57 15.75
CA ARG A 212 -5.09 -17.97 17.07
C ARG A 212 -5.94 -16.71 16.89
N ARG A 213 -7.05 -16.60 17.62
CA ARG A 213 -7.78 -15.33 17.73
C ARG A 213 -6.90 -14.34 18.50
N GLY A 214 -6.80 -13.10 18.02
CA GLY A 214 -6.09 -12.04 18.74
C GLY A 214 -6.66 -11.83 20.14
N PRO A 215 -5.89 -11.29 21.09
CA PRO A 215 -6.39 -10.94 22.41
C PRO A 215 -7.41 -9.81 22.28
N GLY A 216 -8.65 -10.08 22.64
CA GLY A 216 -9.70 -9.08 22.85
C GLY A 216 -10.70 -8.94 21.69
N GLY A 217 -11.81 -9.64 21.81
CA GLY A 217 -13.11 -9.18 21.37
C GLY A 217 -13.85 -8.65 22.59
#